data_ee72ca02451e6aa4a73a178250c051c9
#
_entry.id   ee72ca02451e6aa4a73a178250c051c9
#
_cell.length_a   1.000
_cell.length_b   1.000
_cell.length_c   1.000
_cell.angle_alpha   90.00
_cell.angle_beta   90.00
_cell.angle_gamma   90.00
#
_symmetry.space_group_name_H-M   'P 1'
#
loop_
_entity.id
_entity.type
_entity.pdbx_description
1 polymer ?
#
loop_
_entity_poly.entity_id
_entity_poly.type
_entity_poly.pdbx_seq_one_letter_code
_entity_poly.pdbx_strand_id
1 'polypeptide(L)'
;MSNKIKILIAEDEQMLAEILSDTLSDRDFDVHLAYDGIQALDMVRKDTFDVIVSDIMMPNLEGYSLAKKLRSEGYNTPILFLTALSATEDVVKGFETGANDFLKKPFAIDELIVRIKALAGRLQTRESAETVYTIGRYEFIPASKILRMDNCETILPARESEVLLRLCRDAGKTVNTSALLKELWGDDNYFNLRSLNVYITRLRNHFKADSSVKIESVRGIGYKLKY
;
A
#
# COMPACT_ATOMS: atom_id res chain seq x y z
N MET A 1 -19.72 -5.45 -16.53
CA MET A 1 -20.07 -4.79 -15.24
C MET A 1 -18.78 -4.25 -14.67
N SER A 2 -18.67 -2.94 -14.43
CA SER A 2 -17.50 -2.38 -13.79
C SER A 2 -17.43 -2.93 -12.36
N ASN A 3 -16.37 -3.67 -12.05
CA ASN A 3 -16.18 -4.21 -10.70
C ASN A 3 -15.74 -3.05 -9.82
N LYS A 4 -16.65 -2.53 -8.95
CA LYS A 4 -16.34 -1.44 -8.00
C LYS A 4 -15.22 -1.88 -7.05
N ILE A 5 -14.41 -0.95 -6.57
CA ILE A 5 -13.44 -1.23 -5.50
C ILE A 5 -14.22 -1.38 -4.20
N LYS A 6 -14.12 -2.56 -3.58
CA LYS A 6 -14.79 -2.87 -2.33
C LYS A 6 -13.91 -2.48 -1.15
N ILE A 7 -14.37 -1.51 -0.35
CA ILE A 7 -13.61 -0.97 0.77
C ILE A 7 -14.33 -1.15 2.10
N LEU A 8 -13.56 -1.43 3.14
CA LEU A 8 -14.02 -1.40 4.52
C LEU A 8 -13.47 -0.14 5.18
N ILE A 9 -14.33 0.70 5.74
CA ILE A 9 -13.95 1.85 6.55
C ILE A 9 -14.20 1.50 8.01
N ALA A 10 -13.15 1.54 8.82
CA ALA A 10 -13.21 1.39 10.28
C ALA A 10 -12.93 2.77 10.91
N GLU A 11 -13.96 3.39 11.45
CA GLU A 11 -13.95 4.75 12.02
C GLU A 11 -14.99 4.84 13.12
N ASP A 12 -14.61 5.23 14.33
CA ASP A 12 -15.52 5.29 15.47
C ASP A 12 -16.35 6.59 15.50
N GLU A 13 -15.89 7.64 14.83
CA GLU A 13 -16.67 8.86 14.64
C GLU A 13 -17.72 8.65 13.56
N GLN A 14 -18.95 8.31 13.97
CA GLN A 14 -20.06 7.93 13.08
C GLN A 14 -20.32 8.96 11.98
N MET A 15 -20.30 10.26 12.31
CA MET A 15 -20.52 11.33 11.33
C MET A 15 -19.45 11.32 10.24
N LEU A 16 -18.18 11.16 10.60
CA LEU A 16 -17.09 11.07 9.64
C LEU A 16 -17.20 9.80 8.79
N ALA A 17 -17.51 8.67 9.41
CA ALA A 17 -17.70 7.41 8.70
C ALA A 17 -18.81 7.50 7.63
N GLU A 18 -19.95 8.09 7.98
CA GLU A 18 -21.09 8.30 7.06
C GLU A 18 -20.72 9.26 5.91
N ILE A 19 -20.09 10.41 6.21
CA ILE A 19 -19.64 11.36 5.17
C ILE A 19 -18.67 10.68 4.21
N LEU A 20 -17.71 9.89 4.70
CA LEU A 20 -16.78 9.16 3.86
C LEU A 20 -17.50 8.10 3.01
N SER A 21 -18.46 7.38 3.61
CA SER A 21 -19.25 6.37 2.91
C SER A 21 -20.04 6.97 1.75
N ASP A 22 -20.79 8.04 2.01
CA ASP A 22 -21.61 8.69 0.98
C ASP A 22 -20.74 9.25 -0.15
N THR A 23 -19.67 9.98 0.24
CA THR A 23 -18.77 10.59 -0.76
C THR A 23 -18.05 9.57 -1.63
N LEU A 24 -17.63 8.44 -1.06
CA LEU A 24 -16.92 7.38 -1.81
C LEU A 24 -17.91 6.52 -2.62
N SER A 25 -19.12 6.28 -2.12
CA SER A 25 -20.16 5.57 -2.87
C SER A 25 -20.56 6.31 -4.15
N ASP A 26 -20.61 7.64 -4.11
CA ASP A 26 -20.83 8.51 -5.28
C ASP A 26 -19.68 8.49 -6.29
N ARG A 27 -18.51 7.99 -5.90
CA ARG A 27 -17.28 7.89 -6.72
C ARG A 27 -16.94 6.46 -7.15
N ASP A 28 -17.98 5.60 -7.27
CA ASP A 28 -17.88 4.22 -7.76
C ASP A 28 -17.13 3.24 -6.84
N PHE A 29 -17.16 3.46 -5.52
CA PHE A 29 -16.71 2.49 -4.54
C PHE A 29 -17.90 1.68 -3.97
N ASP A 30 -17.62 0.45 -3.52
CA ASP A 30 -18.53 -0.38 -2.70
C ASP A 30 -18.07 -0.27 -1.26
N VAL A 31 -18.78 0.53 -0.45
CA VAL A 31 -18.32 0.96 0.87
C VAL A 31 -19.05 0.20 1.97
N HIS A 32 -18.29 -0.35 2.90
CA HIS A 32 -18.77 -1.01 4.11
C HIS A 32 -18.22 -0.30 5.34
N LEU A 33 -19.02 -0.12 6.37
CA LEU A 33 -18.66 0.59 7.60
C LEU A 33 -18.50 -0.37 8.77
N ALA A 34 -17.49 -0.12 9.59
CA ALA A 34 -17.31 -0.68 10.93
C ALA A 34 -16.99 0.48 11.88
N TYR A 35 -17.57 0.47 13.06
CA TYR A 35 -17.43 1.56 14.05
C TYR A 35 -16.44 1.24 15.16
N ASP A 36 -15.76 0.11 15.07
CA ASP A 36 -14.62 -0.29 15.88
C ASP A 36 -13.80 -1.39 15.22
N GLY A 37 -12.63 -1.67 15.78
CA GLY A 37 -11.74 -2.66 15.21
C GLY A 37 -12.23 -4.11 15.36
N ILE A 38 -13.12 -4.41 16.31
CA ILE A 38 -13.70 -5.76 16.45
C ILE A 38 -14.70 -6.00 15.33
N GLN A 39 -15.59 -5.05 15.07
CA GLN A 39 -16.52 -5.13 13.93
C GLN A 39 -15.76 -5.25 12.61
N ALA A 40 -14.71 -4.44 12.42
CA ALA A 40 -13.87 -4.52 11.23
C ALA A 40 -13.22 -5.90 11.05
N LEU A 41 -12.68 -6.48 12.11
CA LEU A 41 -12.09 -7.82 12.10
C LEU A 41 -13.13 -8.89 11.72
N ASP A 42 -14.31 -8.83 12.31
CA ASP A 42 -15.40 -9.79 12.04
C ASP A 42 -15.91 -9.67 10.59
N MET A 43 -15.94 -8.46 10.03
CA MET A 43 -16.32 -8.26 8.63
C MET A 43 -15.28 -8.84 7.67
N VAL A 44 -13.97 -8.64 7.92
CA VAL A 44 -12.90 -9.20 7.09
C VAL A 44 -12.88 -10.74 7.13
N ARG A 45 -13.29 -11.35 8.24
CA ARG A 45 -13.43 -12.81 8.35
C ARG A 45 -14.58 -13.38 7.54
N LYS A 46 -15.63 -12.58 7.28
CA LYS A 46 -16.85 -13.01 6.57
C LYS A 46 -16.84 -12.67 5.09
N ASP A 47 -16.06 -11.67 4.70
CA ASP A 47 -16.06 -11.12 3.35
C ASP A 47 -14.66 -10.64 2.92
N THR A 48 -14.47 -10.42 1.64
CA THR A 48 -13.20 -9.94 1.07
C THR A 48 -13.31 -8.47 0.70
N PHE A 49 -12.26 -7.70 0.99
CA PHE A 49 -12.14 -6.28 0.67
C PHE A 49 -10.87 -6.02 -0.15
N ASP A 50 -10.95 -5.07 -1.08
CA ASP A 50 -9.78 -4.63 -1.86
C ASP A 50 -8.84 -3.75 -1.01
N VAL A 51 -9.41 -2.93 -0.11
CA VAL A 51 -8.66 -2.04 0.81
C VAL A 51 -9.44 -1.88 2.11
N ILE A 52 -8.72 -1.81 3.23
CA ILE A 52 -9.23 -1.38 4.52
C ILE A 52 -8.72 0.03 4.79
N VAL A 53 -9.62 0.97 5.06
CA VAL A 53 -9.32 2.32 5.56
C VAL A 53 -9.66 2.33 7.04
N SER A 54 -8.69 2.56 7.91
CA SER A 54 -8.91 2.45 9.36
C SER A 54 -8.38 3.66 10.10
N ASP A 55 -9.16 4.21 11.03
CA ASP A 55 -8.56 5.05 12.07
C ASP A 55 -7.63 4.20 12.94
N ILE A 56 -6.63 4.85 13.51
CA ILE A 56 -5.72 4.23 14.48
C ILE A 56 -6.37 4.16 15.86
N MET A 57 -7.02 5.25 16.26
CA MET A 57 -7.57 5.42 17.61
C MET A 57 -9.05 5.04 17.63
N MET A 58 -9.36 3.77 17.85
CA MET A 58 -10.73 3.27 17.94
C MET A 58 -10.95 2.54 19.27
N PRO A 59 -12.19 2.51 19.78
CA PRO A 59 -12.55 1.72 20.96
C PRO A 59 -12.43 0.22 20.68
N ASN A 60 -12.39 -0.59 21.73
CA ASN A 60 -12.36 -2.04 21.74
C ASN A 60 -11.11 -2.67 21.10
N LEU A 61 -10.75 -2.29 19.88
CA LEU A 61 -9.55 -2.75 19.19
C LEU A 61 -8.98 -1.62 18.32
N GLU A 62 -7.82 -1.10 18.72
CA GLU A 62 -7.09 -0.06 17.98
C GLU A 62 -6.68 -0.54 16.58
N GLY A 63 -6.55 0.39 15.62
CA GLY A 63 -6.21 0.08 14.23
C GLY A 63 -4.90 -0.70 14.07
N TYR A 64 -3.86 -0.40 14.87
CA TYR A 64 -2.61 -1.17 14.85
C TYR A 64 -2.80 -2.61 15.31
N SER A 65 -3.60 -2.82 16.34
CA SER A 65 -3.93 -4.15 16.87
C SER A 65 -4.79 -4.93 15.88
N LEU A 66 -5.72 -4.27 15.19
CA LEU A 66 -6.49 -4.82 14.08
C LEU A 66 -5.56 -5.30 12.97
N ALA A 67 -4.65 -4.45 12.49
CA ALA A 67 -3.70 -4.82 11.45
C ALA A 67 -2.85 -6.03 11.85
N LYS A 68 -2.30 -6.02 13.06
CA LYS A 68 -1.49 -7.14 13.58
C LYS A 68 -2.27 -8.45 13.62
N LYS A 69 -3.55 -8.41 14.07
CA LYS A 69 -4.43 -9.59 14.08
C LYS A 69 -4.69 -10.09 12.67
N LEU A 70 -5.08 -9.22 11.75
CA LEU A 70 -5.33 -9.59 10.37
C LEU A 70 -4.10 -10.26 9.74
N ARG A 71 -2.89 -9.73 9.94
CA ARG A 71 -1.66 -10.34 9.42
C ARG A 71 -1.36 -11.69 10.07
N SER A 72 -1.60 -11.83 11.37
CA SER A 72 -1.40 -13.12 12.07
C SER A 72 -2.39 -14.20 11.64
N GLU A 73 -3.59 -13.80 11.18
CA GLU A 73 -4.62 -14.69 10.63
C GLU A 73 -4.45 -14.92 9.11
N GLY A 74 -3.40 -14.37 8.47
CA GLY A 74 -3.08 -14.59 7.05
C GLY A 74 -3.77 -13.64 6.07
N TYR A 75 -4.54 -12.65 6.55
CA TYR A 75 -5.15 -11.65 5.69
C TYR A 75 -4.12 -10.63 5.21
N ASN A 76 -3.98 -10.49 3.90
CA ASN A 76 -3.03 -9.57 3.26
C ASN A 76 -3.72 -8.34 2.63
N THR A 77 -5.01 -8.13 2.89
CA THR A 77 -5.74 -6.95 2.42
C THR A 77 -4.98 -5.67 2.77
N PRO A 78 -4.72 -4.77 1.82
CA PRO A 78 -4.03 -3.51 2.07
C PRO A 78 -4.77 -2.68 3.11
N ILE A 79 -4.00 -2.05 4.03
CA ILE A 79 -4.54 -1.20 5.09
C ILE A 79 -3.96 0.21 4.92
N LEU A 80 -4.86 1.19 4.77
CA LEU A 80 -4.58 2.63 4.81
C LEU A 80 -5.03 3.16 6.17
N PHE A 81 -4.10 3.69 6.97
CA PHE A 81 -4.46 4.33 8.22
C PHE A 81 -4.78 5.81 8.04
N LEU A 82 -5.90 6.23 8.62
CA LEU A 82 -6.20 7.64 8.88
C LEU A 82 -5.63 8.00 10.25
N THR A 83 -4.89 9.09 10.35
CA THR A 83 -4.22 9.44 11.61
C THR A 83 -4.21 10.93 11.91
N ALA A 84 -4.56 11.29 13.13
CA ALA A 84 -4.29 12.62 13.68
C ALA A 84 -2.86 12.73 14.24
N LEU A 85 -2.14 11.61 14.40
CA LEU A 85 -0.82 11.55 15.00
C LEU A 85 0.23 12.23 14.11
N SER A 86 1.06 13.05 14.73
CA SER A 86 2.18 13.74 14.08
C SER A 86 3.55 13.15 14.46
N ALA A 87 3.58 12.23 15.42
CA ALA A 87 4.82 11.67 15.94
C ALA A 87 5.41 10.60 15.00
N THR A 88 6.69 10.71 14.75
CA THR A 88 7.47 9.83 13.87
C THR A 88 7.43 8.36 14.34
N GLU A 89 7.39 8.14 15.64
CA GLU A 89 7.42 6.81 16.27
C GLU A 89 6.15 6.01 15.98
N ASP A 90 5.00 6.67 15.93
CA ASP A 90 3.71 6.02 15.68
C ASP A 90 3.60 5.50 14.24
N VAL A 91 4.14 6.24 13.28
CA VAL A 91 4.15 5.83 11.87
C VAL A 91 5.07 4.62 11.66
N VAL A 92 6.25 4.60 12.30
CA VAL A 92 7.17 3.45 12.24
C VAL A 92 6.51 2.21 12.83
N LYS A 93 5.90 2.34 14.02
CA LYS A 93 5.16 1.27 14.67
C LYS A 93 4.02 0.72 13.80
N GLY A 94 3.31 1.61 13.10
CA GLY A 94 2.22 1.21 12.22
C GLY A 94 2.68 0.38 11.01
N PHE A 95 3.81 0.71 10.39
CA PHE A 95 4.36 -0.10 9.31
C PHE A 95 4.88 -1.47 9.79
N GLU A 96 5.45 -1.54 10.99
CA GLU A 96 5.85 -2.80 11.62
C GLU A 96 4.66 -3.71 11.91
N THR A 97 3.48 -3.13 12.15
CA THR A 97 2.23 -3.88 12.37
C THR A 97 1.53 -4.35 11.08
N GLY A 98 2.04 -3.98 9.91
CA GLY A 98 1.53 -4.47 8.63
C GLY A 98 0.68 -3.48 7.83
N ALA A 99 0.72 -2.17 8.17
CA ALA A 99 0.14 -1.10 7.37
C ALA A 99 0.77 -1.01 5.98
N ASN A 100 0.00 -0.53 5.02
CA ASN A 100 0.45 -0.32 3.65
C ASN A 100 0.64 1.16 3.32
N ASP A 101 -0.14 2.06 3.93
CA ASP A 101 -0.03 3.50 3.74
C ASP A 101 -0.65 4.26 4.92
N PHE A 102 -0.39 5.58 4.99
CA PHE A 102 -0.91 6.50 6.01
C PHE A 102 -1.42 7.76 5.35
N LEU A 103 -2.54 8.28 5.85
CA LEU A 103 -3.11 9.55 5.47
C LEU A 103 -3.38 10.39 6.73
N LYS A 104 -2.76 11.57 6.79
CA LYS A 104 -2.88 12.45 7.96
C LYS A 104 -4.19 13.22 7.91
N LYS A 105 -4.94 13.21 9.02
CA LYS A 105 -6.10 14.12 9.26
C LYS A 105 -5.59 15.55 9.59
N PRO A 106 -6.20 16.63 9.04
CA PRO A 106 -7.24 16.62 8.02
C PRO A 106 -6.68 16.35 6.61
N PHE A 107 -7.47 15.68 5.76
CA PHE A 107 -7.07 15.30 4.41
C PHE A 107 -8.11 15.71 3.37
N ALA A 108 -7.69 15.84 2.12
CA ALA A 108 -8.59 16.02 0.99
C ALA A 108 -9.17 14.66 0.55
N ILE A 109 -10.46 14.64 0.21
CA ILE A 109 -11.14 13.43 -0.29
C ILE A 109 -10.46 12.86 -1.54
N ASP A 110 -10.02 13.73 -2.45
CA ASP A 110 -9.34 13.30 -3.67
C ASP A 110 -8.00 12.59 -3.36
N GLU A 111 -7.29 13.00 -2.30
CA GLU A 111 -6.08 12.32 -1.84
C GLU A 111 -6.41 10.91 -1.31
N LEU A 112 -7.46 10.79 -0.49
CA LEU A 112 -7.93 9.50 0.00
C LEU A 112 -8.27 8.56 -1.16
N ILE A 113 -9.01 9.05 -2.17
CA ILE A 113 -9.40 8.28 -3.36
C ILE A 113 -8.17 7.79 -4.14
N VAL A 114 -7.19 8.65 -4.38
CA VAL A 114 -5.95 8.28 -5.09
C VAL A 114 -5.22 7.17 -4.34
N ARG A 115 -5.10 7.27 -3.02
CA ARG A 115 -4.44 6.25 -2.18
C ARG A 115 -5.18 4.93 -2.18
N ILE A 116 -6.51 4.94 -2.04
CA ILE A 116 -7.34 3.72 -2.12
C ILE A 116 -7.16 3.04 -3.48
N LYS A 117 -7.26 3.79 -4.60
CA LYS A 117 -7.08 3.24 -5.95
C LYS A 117 -5.68 2.65 -6.16
N ALA A 118 -4.66 3.31 -5.63
CA ALA A 118 -3.30 2.81 -5.67
C ALA A 118 -3.15 1.49 -4.90
N LEU A 119 -3.67 1.43 -3.67
CA LEU A 119 -3.62 0.22 -2.84
C LEU A 119 -4.43 -0.93 -3.44
N ALA A 120 -5.58 -0.64 -4.05
CA ALA A 120 -6.38 -1.62 -4.79
C ALA A 120 -5.73 -2.08 -6.11
N GLY A 121 -4.63 -1.43 -6.55
CA GLY A 121 -3.93 -1.76 -7.78
C GLY A 121 -4.66 -1.33 -9.05
N ARG A 122 -5.52 -0.33 -8.98
CA ARG A 122 -6.31 0.16 -10.14
C ARG A 122 -5.77 1.45 -10.78
N LEU A 123 -4.63 1.97 -10.31
CA LEU A 123 -3.92 3.08 -10.98
C LEU A 123 -3.02 2.63 -12.13
N GLN A 124 -3.17 1.40 -12.63
CA GLN A 124 -2.32 0.90 -13.71
C GLN A 124 -2.62 1.63 -15.02
N THR A 125 -1.64 2.36 -15.51
CA THR A 125 -1.59 2.85 -16.89
C THR A 125 -1.61 1.67 -17.87
N ARG A 126 -2.33 1.80 -18.98
CA ARG A 126 -2.58 0.79 -20.03
C ARG A 126 -1.34 0.16 -20.70
N GLU A 127 -0.12 0.50 -20.28
CA GLU A 127 1.12 0.09 -20.95
C GLU A 127 1.75 -1.23 -20.45
N SER A 128 1.20 -1.87 -19.39
CA SER A 128 1.91 -2.99 -18.74
C SER A 128 1.36 -4.38 -19.02
N ALA A 129 0.46 -4.55 -19.98
CA ALA A 129 -0.25 -5.84 -20.18
C ALA A 129 0.64 -7.01 -20.65
N GLU A 130 1.84 -6.76 -21.20
CA GLU A 130 2.71 -7.82 -21.76
C GLU A 130 4.19 -7.73 -21.37
N THR A 131 4.60 -6.74 -20.58
CA THR A 131 6.03 -6.55 -20.28
C THR A 131 6.46 -7.41 -19.11
N VAL A 132 7.38 -8.34 -19.34
CA VAL A 132 8.08 -9.09 -18.30
C VAL A 132 9.47 -8.46 -18.09
N TYR A 133 9.80 -8.12 -16.86
CA TYR A 133 11.14 -7.61 -16.50
C TYR A 133 11.98 -8.76 -15.93
N THR A 134 13.11 -9.05 -16.56
CA THR A 134 14.10 -9.97 -16.00
C THR A 134 15.02 -9.19 -15.07
N ILE A 135 15.09 -9.60 -13.80
CA ILE A 135 15.86 -8.95 -12.73
C ILE A 135 16.77 -10.00 -12.10
N GLY A 136 17.98 -10.17 -12.64
CA GLY A 136 18.83 -11.30 -12.25
C GLY A 136 18.14 -12.62 -12.57
N ARG A 137 17.92 -13.46 -11.55
CA ARG A 137 17.18 -14.73 -11.68
C ARG A 137 15.65 -14.57 -11.54
N TYR A 138 15.18 -13.36 -11.27
CA TYR A 138 13.74 -13.10 -11.10
C TYR A 138 13.10 -12.65 -12.40
N GLU A 139 11.85 -13.03 -12.58
CA GLU A 139 10.91 -12.47 -13.57
C GLU A 139 9.84 -11.68 -12.82
N PHE A 140 9.68 -10.43 -13.19
CA PHE A 140 8.63 -9.58 -12.65
C PHE A 140 7.59 -9.28 -13.72
N ILE A 141 6.33 -9.62 -13.44
CA ILE A 141 5.18 -9.44 -14.32
C ILE A 141 4.27 -8.39 -13.67
N PRO A 142 4.38 -7.10 -14.06
CA PRO A 142 3.65 -6.01 -13.41
C PRO A 142 2.13 -6.18 -13.48
N ALA A 143 1.61 -6.66 -14.61
CA ALA A 143 0.17 -6.81 -14.84
C ALA A 143 -0.51 -7.72 -13.80
N SER A 144 0.13 -8.82 -13.44
CA SER A 144 -0.33 -9.76 -12.41
C SER A 144 0.31 -9.52 -11.03
N LYS A 145 1.24 -8.55 -10.94
CA LYS A 145 2.03 -8.25 -9.72
C LYS A 145 2.85 -9.46 -9.23
N ILE A 146 3.21 -10.37 -10.12
CA ILE A 146 3.95 -11.58 -9.80
C ILE A 146 5.44 -11.31 -9.89
N LEU A 147 6.17 -11.65 -8.84
CA LEU A 147 7.61 -11.83 -8.83
C LEU A 147 7.89 -13.32 -8.75
N ARG A 148 8.49 -13.86 -9.82
CA ARG A 148 8.81 -15.29 -9.97
C ARG A 148 10.30 -15.51 -9.90
N MET A 149 10.72 -16.56 -9.25
CA MET A 149 12.09 -17.09 -9.31
C MET A 149 12.04 -18.61 -9.29
N ASP A 150 12.60 -19.26 -10.30
CA ASP A 150 12.52 -20.70 -10.51
C ASP A 150 11.04 -21.16 -10.48
N ASN A 151 10.66 -22.05 -9.56
CA ASN A 151 9.27 -22.53 -9.40
C ASN A 151 8.48 -21.83 -8.29
N CYS A 152 9.03 -20.73 -7.72
CA CYS A 152 8.38 -19.98 -6.66
C CYS A 152 7.80 -18.68 -7.20
N GLU A 153 6.51 -18.47 -6.97
CA GLU A 153 5.81 -17.23 -7.30
C GLU A 153 5.40 -16.49 -6.03
N THR A 154 5.62 -15.18 -6.03
CA THR A 154 5.19 -14.29 -4.96
C THR A 154 4.32 -13.20 -5.56
N ILE A 155 3.09 -13.04 -5.08
CA ILE A 155 2.23 -11.92 -5.46
C ILE A 155 2.64 -10.72 -4.60
N LEU A 156 3.13 -9.68 -5.24
CA LEU A 156 3.51 -8.44 -4.57
C LEU A 156 2.25 -7.61 -4.25
N PRO A 157 2.20 -6.97 -3.07
CA PRO A 157 1.24 -5.91 -2.82
C PRO A 157 1.30 -4.83 -3.90
N ALA A 158 0.16 -4.20 -4.21
CA ALA A 158 0.06 -3.26 -5.33
C ALA A 158 1.14 -2.17 -5.29
N ARG A 159 1.34 -1.54 -4.14
CA ARG A 159 2.33 -0.46 -3.99
C ARG A 159 3.78 -0.96 -4.10
N GLU A 160 4.09 -2.17 -3.65
CA GLU A 160 5.42 -2.78 -3.85
C GLU A 160 5.68 -3.03 -5.35
N SER A 161 4.66 -3.53 -6.05
CA SER A 161 4.72 -3.75 -7.50
C SER A 161 4.94 -2.44 -8.28
N GLU A 162 4.26 -1.34 -7.91
CA GLU A 162 4.43 -0.03 -8.53
C GLU A 162 5.83 0.55 -8.30
N VAL A 163 6.35 0.47 -7.07
CA VAL A 163 7.71 0.89 -6.76
C VAL A 163 8.72 0.06 -7.54
N LEU A 164 8.55 -1.26 -7.60
CA LEU A 164 9.43 -2.14 -8.36
C LEU A 164 9.38 -1.82 -9.85
N LEU A 165 8.18 -1.65 -10.42
CA LEU A 165 8.01 -1.29 -11.83
C LEU A 165 8.76 0.01 -12.18
N ARG A 166 8.65 1.01 -11.31
CA ARG A 166 9.33 2.29 -11.50
C ARG A 166 10.85 2.14 -11.47
N LEU A 167 11.37 1.30 -10.58
CA LEU A 167 12.81 0.99 -10.52
C LEU A 167 13.29 0.18 -11.74
N CYS A 168 12.45 -0.74 -12.26
CA CYS A 168 12.77 -1.54 -13.44
C CYS A 168 12.84 -0.69 -14.72
N ARG A 169 11.94 0.27 -14.88
CA ARG A 169 11.94 1.21 -16.04
C ARG A 169 13.25 2.00 -16.15
N ASP A 170 13.86 2.30 -15.03
CA ASP A 170 15.15 3.01 -14.94
C ASP A 170 16.28 2.15 -14.38
N ALA A 171 16.25 0.83 -14.63
CA ALA A 171 17.27 -0.08 -14.15
C ALA A 171 18.69 0.42 -14.52
N GLY A 172 19.61 0.34 -13.56
CA GLY A 172 20.97 0.87 -13.73
C GLY A 172 21.10 2.39 -13.57
N LYS A 173 19.99 3.16 -13.49
CA LYS A 173 19.97 4.60 -13.19
C LYS A 173 19.48 4.86 -11.78
N THR A 174 19.76 6.05 -11.25
CA THR A 174 19.23 6.48 -9.95
C THR A 174 17.87 7.13 -10.14
N VAL A 175 16.84 6.53 -9.56
CA VAL A 175 15.49 7.10 -9.48
C VAL A 175 15.45 8.08 -8.32
N ASN A 176 15.11 9.34 -8.59
CA ASN A 176 15.04 10.38 -7.58
C ASN A 176 13.85 10.12 -6.62
N THR A 177 14.11 10.22 -5.31
CA THR A 177 13.11 9.95 -4.26
C THR A 177 11.90 10.88 -4.37
N SER A 178 12.12 12.20 -4.52
CA SER A 178 11.01 13.18 -4.61
C SER A 178 10.16 12.94 -5.87
N ALA A 179 10.80 12.65 -7.01
CA ALA A 179 10.09 12.31 -8.25
C ALA A 179 9.26 11.05 -8.11
N LEU A 180 9.82 9.98 -7.51
CA LEU A 180 9.13 8.73 -7.25
C LEU A 180 7.92 8.92 -6.31
N LEU A 181 8.10 9.71 -5.25
CA LEU A 181 7.03 10.01 -4.30
C LEU A 181 5.90 10.81 -4.96
N LYS A 182 6.22 11.85 -5.72
CA LYS A 182 5.21 12.65 -6.44
C LYS A 182 4.46 11.82 -7.47
N GLU A 183 5.14 10.93 -8.19
CA GLU A 183 4.53 10.05 -9.17
C GLU A 183 3.56 9.05 -8.53
N LEU A 184 3.95 8.40 -7.42
CA LEU A 184 3.17 7.32 -6.81
C LEU A 184 2.23 7.77 -5.70
N TRP A 185 2.53 8.87 -4.99
CA TRP A 185 1.75 9.36 -3.84
C TRP A 185 1.18 10.76 -4.03
N GLY A 186 1.52 11.46 -5.11
CA GLY A 186 1.06 12.81 -5.39
C GLY A 186 1.94 13.90 -4.77
N ASP A 187 2.61 13.63 -3.65
CA ASP A 187 3.54 14.54 -3.00
C ASP A 187 4.74 13.83 -2.37
N ASP A 188 5.77 14.58 -1.97
CA ASP A 188 7.00 14.09 -1.37
C ASP A 188 7.12 14.37 0.13
N ASN A 189 5.99 14.36 0.84
CA ASN A 189 5.96 14.59 2.27
C ASN A 189 6.68 13.49 3.07
N TYR A 190 6.95 13.78 4.35
CA TYR A 190 7.66 12.89 5.26
C TYR A 190 7.02 11.50 5.41
N PHE A 191 5.68 11.40 5.43
CA PHE A 191 4.96 10.15 5.59
C PHE A 191 5.13 9.26 4.36
N ASN A 192 5.05 9.85 3.17
CA ASN A 192 5.27 9.15 1.91
C ASN A 192 6.71 8.63 1.81
N LEU A 193 7.68 9.40 2.27
CA LEU A 193 9.08 8.96 2.33
C LEU A 193 9.26 7.75 3.27
N ARG A 194 8.59 7.74 4.41
CA ARG A 194 8.62 6.58 5.33
C ARG A 194 7.98 5.35 4.70
N SER A 195 6.83 5.51 4.06
CA SER A 195 6.16 4.45 3.31
C SER A 195 7.08 3.84 2.25
N LEU A 196 7.72 4.68 1.44
CA LEU A 196 8.67 4.25 0.42
C LEU A 196 9.83 3.44 1.01
N ASN A 197 10.41 3.89 2.12
CA ASN A 197 11.51 3.18 2.80
C ASN A 197 11.12 1.75 3.21
N VAL A 198 9.87 1.57 3.67
CA VAL A 198 9.33 0.25 4.02
C VAL A 198 9.23 -0.63 2.78
N TYR A 199 8.67 -0.12 1.67
CA TYR A 199 8.58 -0.88 0.43
C TYR A 199 9.95 -1.25 -0.14
N ILE A 200 10.91 -0.34 -0.10
CA ILE A 200 12.30 -0.64 -0.49
C ILE A 200 12.89 -1.76 0.38
N THR A 201 12.61 -1.74 1.68
CA THR A 201 13.08 -2.80 2.60
C THR A 201 12.42 -4.14 2.29
N ARG A 202 11.12 -4.18 2.01
CA ARG A 202 10.39 -5.39 1.62
C ARG A 202 10.89 -5.93 0.28
N LEU A 203 11.07 -5.09 -0.72
CA LEU A 203 11.62 -5.47 -2.01
C LEU A 203 13.04 -6.05 -1.89
N ARG A 204 13.90 -5.46 -1.05
CA ARG A 204 15.23 -6.04 -0.74
C ARG A 204 15.13 -7.43 -0.13
N ASN A 205 14.11 -7.67 0.71
CA ASN A 205 13.89 -8.99 1.30
C ASN A 205 13.46 -10.01 0.25
N HIS A 206 12.63 -9.63 -0.73
CA HIS A 206 12.26 -10.51 -1.84
C HIS A 206 13.47 -10.94 -2.69
N PHE A 207 14.45 -10.04 -2.87
CA PHE A 207 15.64 -10.31 -3.69
C PHE A 207 16.79 -11.01 -2.96
N LYS A 208 16.63 -11.40 -1.69
CA LYS A 208 17.73 -12.02 -0.90
C LYS A 208 18.29 -13.31 -1.49
N ALA A 209 17.50 -14.05 -2.26
CA ALA A 209 17.95 -15.33 -2.84
C ALA A 209 18.85 -15.18 -4.07
N ASP A 210 18.99 -13.95 -4.62
CA ASP A 210 19.91 -13.62 -5.69
C ASP A 210 20.80 -12.43 -5.29
N SER A 211 22.04 -12.68 -4.94
CA SER A 211 23.01 -11.66 -4.50
C SER A 211 23.43 -10.68 -5.60
N SER A 212 23.16 -10.99 -6.88
CA SER A 212 23.40 -10.10 -8.00
C SER A 212 22.42 -8.92 -8.00
N VAL A 213 21.18 -9.13 -7.51
CA VAL A 213 20.13 -8.11 -7.49
C VAL A 213 20.25 -7.24 -6.25
N LYS A 214 20.40 -5.94 -6.45
CA LYS A 214 20.53 -4.96 -5.37
C LYS A 214 19.72 -3.70 -5.61
N ILE A 215 19.00 -3.27 -4.60
CA ILE A 215 18.42 -1.92 -4.56
C ILE A 215 19.33 -1.06 -3.67
N GLU A 216 20.19 -0.28 -4.30
CA GLU A 216 21.12 0.60 -3.61
C GLU A 216 20.45 1.92 -3.23
N SER A 217 20.78 2.45 -2.03
CA SER A 217 20.41 3.81 -1.65
C SER A 217 21.52 4.77 -2.07
N VAL A 218 21.20 5.76 -2.89
CA VAL A 218 22.08 6.86 -3.25
C VAL A 218 21.77 8.03 -2.35
N ARG A 219 22.65 8.29 -1.38
CA ARG A 219 22.43 9.27 -0.29
C ARG A 219 22.00 10.62 -0.84
N GLY A 220 20.88 11.15 -0.33
CA GLY A 220 20.33 12.45 -0.69
C GLY A 220 19.69 12.53 -2.09
N ILE A 221 19.70 11.43 -2.88
CA ILE A 221 19.18 11.42 -4.24
C ILE A 221 18.02 10.43 -4.39
N GLY A 222 18.23 9.15 -4.08
CA GLY A 222 17.19 8.16 -4.31
C GLY A 222 17.67 6.71 -4.29
N TYR A 223 17.07 5.88 -5.13
CA TYR A 223 17.32 4.45 -5.20
C TYR A 223 17.74 4.02 -6.61
N LYS A 224 18.56 2.96 -6.67
CA LYS A 224 19.05 2.39 -7.92
C LYS A 224 18.92 0.88 -7.87
N LEU A 225 18.18 0.30 -8.83
CA LEU A 225 18.13 -1.15 -9.04
C LEU A 225 19.31 -1.58 -9.92
N LYS A 226 20.05 -2.59 -9.48
CA LYS A 226 21.16 -3.23 -10.20
C LYS A 226 20.97 -4.73 -10.21
N TYR A 227 21.32 -5.37 -11.31
CA TYR A 227 21.38 -6.82 -11.52
C TYR A 227 22.26 -7.15 -12.72
#